data_a742f3a2ea900cc2183c1ab0aa7f90f7
#
_entry.id   a742f3a2ea900cc2183c1ab0aa7f90f7
#
_cell.length_a   1.000
_cell.length_b   1.000
_cell.length_c   1.000
_cell.angle_alpha   90.00
_cell.angle_beta   90.00
_cell.angle_gamma   90.00
#
_symmetry.space_group_name_H-M   'P 1'
#
loop_
_entity.id
_entity.type
_entity.pdbx_description
1 polymer ?
#
loop_
_entity_poly.entity_id
_entity_poly.type
_entity_poly.pdbx_seq_one_letter_code
_entity_poly.pdbx_strand_id
1 'polypeptide(L)'
;MRRADVDIRYSEGFSPHQIMSFAAPLGVGITSDGEYLDIEVHSTKSSEEMIKDLNATMVDGVDIVGYVALSDNAKPAMSIVAAADYVLSYKEGYEVPFSVEEWKTKVDELFTSQKTFTIIKKTKKSEREVDLKPLVYAFDVIEQDGKPAFYINVSTGSVDNIKPELLLASMYEKLGLEYNESAIAIHRKDVYAVDEKSGKKVSLLDLGEEIK
;
A
#
# COMPACT_ATOMS: atom_id res chain seq x y z
N MET A 1 22.62 1.30 1.03
CA MET A 1 23.38 2.44 0.46
C MET A 1 24.89 2.25 0.50
N ARG A 2 25.59 2.21 1.64
CA ARG A 2 27.06 2.08 1.70
C ARG A 2 27.63 0.85 0.97
N ARG A 3 27.04 -0.34 1.11
CA ARG A 3 27.51 -1.56 0.44
C ARG A 3 27.33 -1.52 -1.08
N ALA A 4 26.35 -0.76 -1.55
CA ALA A 4 26.09 -0.55 -2.98
C ALA A 4 26.82 0.68 -3.55
N ASP A 5 27.73 1.29 -2.79
CA ASP A 5 28.51 2.46 -3.19
C ASP A 5 27.64 3.63 -3.70
N VAL A 6 26.48 3.83 -3.05
CA VAL A 6 25.59 4.95 -3.36
C VAL A 6 26.14 6.21 -2.70
N ASP A 7 26.36 7.27 -3.48
CA ASP A 7 26.83 8.59 -3.01
C ASP A 7 25.67 9.37 -2.33
N ILE A 8 25.14 8.77 -1.25
CA ILE A 8 23.98 9.28 -0.55
C ILE A 8 24.31 10.53 0.27
N ARG A 9 23.43 11.51 0.21
CA ARG A 9 23.53 12.74 0.98
C ARG A 9 23.17 12.49 2.46
N TYR A 10 23.84 13.23 3.33
CA TYR A 10 23.60 13.21 4.77
C TYR A 10 23.02 14.53 5.26
N SER A 11 22.20 14.46 6.28
CA SER A 11 21.70 15.63 6.99
C SER A 11 22.85 16.40 7.68
N GLU A 12 22.64 17.68 7.92
CA GLU A 12 23.55 18.52 8.69
C GLU A 12 23.36 18.30 10.21
N GLY A 13 24.34 18.72 11.01
CA GLY A 13 24.26 18.72 12.47
C GLY A 13 25.15 17.69 13.15
N PHE A 14 24.91 17.49 14.46
CA PHE A 14 25.76 16.65 15.33
C PHE A 14 25.64 15.13 15.09
N SER A 15 24.53 14.66 14.55
CA SER A 15 24.28 13.25 14.22
C SER A 15 23.78 13.12 12.79
N PRO A 16 24.68 13.23 11.80
CA PRO A 16 24.29 13.12 10.39
C PRO A 16 23.67 11.76 10.10
N HIS A 17 22.52 11.76 9.44
CA HIS A 17 21.85 10.54 8.95
C HIS A 17 21.63 10.66 7.45
N GLN A 18 21.56 9.51 6.79
CA GLN A 18 21.23 9.45 5.36
C GLN A 18 19.87 10.08 5.10
N ILE A 19 19.80 10.95 4.09
CA ILE A 19 18.53 11.56 3.71
C ILE A 19 17.77 10.55 2.85
N MET A 20 16.82 9.87 3.50
CA MET A 20 15.99 8.86 2.87
C MET A 20 14.64 8.77 3.59
N SER A 21 13.56 8.50 2.84
CA SER A 21 12.21 8.45 3.38
C SER A 21 11.33 7.47 2.60
N PHE A 22 10.70 6.53 3.31
CA PHE A 22 9.69 5.67 2.71
C PHE A 22 8.40 6.44 2.45
N ALA A 23 7.80 6.22 1.28
CA ALA A 23 6.53 6.83 0.90
C ALA A 23 5.37 6.38 1.80
N ALA A 24 5.25 5.08 2.02
CA ALA A 24 4.25 4.46 2.89
C ALA A 24 4.83 3.19 3.52
N PRO A 25 5.48 3.29 4.71
CA PRO A 25 6.11 2.14 5.35
C PRO A 25 5.19 0.94 5.46
N LEU A 26 5.69 -0.24 5.11
CA LEU A 26 4.93 -1.48 5.14
C LEU A 26 4.73 -1.96 6.58
N GLY A 27 3.50 -2.37 6.92
CA GLY A 27 3.19 -2.98 8.21
C GLY A 27 3.80 -4.38 8.34
N VAL A 28 4.11 -4.78 9.58
CA VAL A 28 4.61 -6.13 9.86
C VAL A 28 3.56 -7.17 9.46
N GLY A 29 4.00 -8.22 8.75
CA GLY A 29 3.13 -9.31 8.28
C GLY A 29 2.42 -9.02 6.95
N ILE A 30 2.69 -7.88 6.33
CA ILE A 30 2.20 -7.53 4.99
C ILE A 30 3.34 -7.73 4.00
N THR A 31 3.05 -8.35 2.87
CA THR A 31 3.96 -8.42 1.71
C THR A 31 3.60 -7.34 0.69
N SER A 32 4.53 -6.98 -0.21
CA SER A 32 4.27 -5.94 -1.20
C SER A 32 5.06 -6.14 -2.48
N ASP A 33 4.46 -5.73 -3.61
CA ASP A 33 5.14 -5.58 -4.90
C ASP A 33 5.63 -4.13 -5.14
N GLY A 34 5.09 -3.17 -4.38
CA GLY A 34 5.36 -1.74 -4.58
C GLY A 34 5.67 -1.00 -3.28
N GLU A 35 6.98 -0.89 -2.99
CA GLU A 35 7.52 -0.03 -1.94
C GLU A 35 8.35 1.07 -2.57
N TYR A 36 8.18 2.32 -2.10
CA TYR A 36 8.92 3.46 -2.63
C TYR A 36 9.75 4.13 -1.54
N LEU A 37 10.96 4.47 -1.90
CA LEU A 37 11.94 5.11 -1.04
C LEU A 37 12.56 6.30 -1.76
N ASP A 38 12.29 7.51 -1.30
CA ASP A 38 13.04 8.69 -1.71
C ASP A 38 14.42 8.69 -1.10
N ILE A 39 15.42 9.01 -1.88
CA ILE A 39 16.79 9.23 -1.43
C ILE A 39 17.36 10.51 -2.04
N GLU A 40 18.19 11.22 -1.30
CA GLU A 40 18.99 12.30 -1.86
C GLU A 40 20.42 11.83 -2.09
N VAL A 41 20.95 12.07 -3.30
CA VAL A 41 22.31 11.70 -3.68
C VAL A 41 23.10 12.91 -4.17
N HIS A 42 24.42 12.90 -4.00
CA HIS A 42 25.30 13.94 -4.58
C HIS A 42 25.58 13.65 -6.05
N SER A 43 25.76 12.37 -6.39
CA SER A 43 25.95 11.88 -7.74
C SER A 43 25.24 10.54 -7.89
N THR A 44 24.94 10.15 -9.12
CA THR A 44 24.28 8.89 -9.42
C THR A 44 24.83 8.27 -10.71
N LYS A 45 24.71 6.95 -10.81
CA LYS A 45 24.93 6.18 -12.04
C LYS A 45 23.61 6.12 -12.83
N SER A 46 23.62 5.43 -13.97
CA SER A 46 22.39 5.12 -14.69
C SER A 46 21.40 4.31 -13.82
N SER A 47 20.12 4.37 -14.18
CA SER A 47 19.08 3.60 -13.47
C SER A 47 19.41 2.10 -13.44
N GLU A 48 19.88 1.54 -14.57
CA GLU A 48 20.25 0.13 -14.69
C GLU A 48 21.39 -0.25 -13.75
N GLU A 49 22.47 0.54 -13.72
CA GLU A 49 23.62 0.32 -12.85
C GLU A 49 23.24 0.43 -11.37
N MET A 50 22.41 1.42 -11.01
CA MET A 50 21.94 1.61 -9.63
C MET A 50 21.07 0.44 -9.16
N ILE A 51 20.14 -0.04 -9.99
CA ILE A 51 19.32 -1.22 -9.70
C ILE A 51 20.20 -2.44 -9.46
N LYS A 52 21.18 -2.67 -10.35
CA LYS A 52 22.12 -3.78 -10.24
C LYS A 52 22.95 -3.73 -8.96
N ASP A 53 23.55 -2.57 -8.66
CA ASP A 53 24.43 -2.40 -7.51
C ASP A 53 23.66 -2.50 -6.18
N LEU A 54 22.44 -1.96 -6.14
CA LEU A 54 21.55 -2.08 -4.98
C LEU A 54 21.14 -3.53 -4.77
N ASN A 55 20.66 -4.23 -5.80
CA ASN A 55 20.24 -5.63 -5.69
C ASN A 55 21.38 -6.58 -5.28
N ALA A 56 22.62 -6.30 -5.68
CA ALA A 56 23.79 -7.08 -5.25
C ALA A 56 24.03 -7.02 -3.72
N THR A 57 23.37 -6.12 -3.02
CA THR A 57 23.53 -5.92 -1.55
C THR A 57 22.26 -6.15 -0.75
N MET A 58 21.14 -6.45 -1.43
CA MET A 58 19.87 -6.73 -0.77
C MET A 58 19.86 -8.10 -0.10
N VAL A 59 18.93 -8.29 0.80
CA VAL A 59 18.63 -9.57 1.42
C VAL A 59 17.61 -10.33 0.57
N ASP A 60 17.56 -11.63 0.69
CA ASP A 60 16.58 -12.46 0.00
C ASP A 60 15.15 -11.98 0.27
N GLY A 61 14.33 -11.89 -0.76
CA GLY A 61 12.95 -11.44 -0.71
C GLY A 61 12.75 -9.92 -0.78
N VAL A 62 13.83 -9.16 -1.03
CA VAL A 62 13.74 -7.71 -1.29
C VAL A 62 14.50 -7.38 -2.57
N ASP A 63 13.77 -6.94 -3.59
CA ASP A 63 14.31 -6.59 -4.90
C ASP A 63 14.02 -5.12 -5.23
N ILE A 64 15.02 -4.42 -5.74
CA ILE A 64 14.88 -3.09 -6.33
C ILE A 64 14.45 -3.28 -7.80
N VAL A 65 13.25 -2.85 -8.12
CA VAL A 65 12.63 -3.03 -9.44
C VAL A 65 12.67 -1.77 -10.29
N GLY A 66 12.96 -0.61 -9.70
CA GLY A 66 13.04 0.66 -10.40
C GLY A 66 13.90 1.68 -9.66
N TYR A 67 14.54 2.56 -10.42
CA TYR A 67 15.29 3.71 -9.92
C TYR A 67 15.12 4.85 -10.91
N VAL A 68 14.59 5.97 -10.47
CA VAL A 68 14.28 7.12 -11.33
C VAL A 68 14.71 8.43 -10.67
N ALA A 69 15.05 9.40 -11.48
CA ALA A 69 15.31 10.75 -11.03
C ALA A 69 13.99 11.53 -10.90
N LEU A 70 13.83 12.19 -9.79
CA LEU A 70 12.75 13.15 -9.58
C LEU A 70 13.22 14.57 -9.90
N SER A 71 12.31 15.47 -10.26
CA SER A 71 12.63 16.88 -10.42
C SER A 71 13.04 17.51 -9.08
N ASP A 72 13.89 18.56 -9.11
CA ASP A 72 14.35 19.27 -7.91
C ASP A 72 13.23 19.84 -7.03
N ASN A 73 12.06 20.06 -7.61
CA ASN A 73 10.87 20.57 -6.93
C ASN A 73 9.86 19.47 -6.59
N ALA A 74 10.22 18.19 -6.74
CA ALA A 74 9.34 17.09 -6.41
C ALA A 74 8.96 17.13 -4.92
N LYS A 75 7.67 16.93 -4.65
CA LYS A 75 7.21 16.77 -3.26
C LYS A 75 7.68 15.41 -2.73
N PRO A 76 8.03 15.29 -1.45
CA PRO A 76 8.37 14.00 -0.86
C PRO A 76 7.25 12.97 -1.09
N ALA A 77 7.60 11.75 -1.49
CA ALA A 77 6.63 10.68 -1.79
C ALA A 77 5.65 10.45 -0.63
N MET A 78 6.13 10.48 0.61
CA MET A 78 5.28 10.36 1.81
C MET A 78 4.15 11.39 1.86
N SER A 79 4.34 12.57 1.30
CA SER A 79 3.36 13.67 1.34
C SER A 79 2.32 13.60 0.23
N ILE A 80 2.57 12.81 -0.83
CA ILE A 80 1.71 12.74 -2.02
C ILE A 80 0.98 11.40 -2.17
N VAL A 81 1.34 10.39 -1.38
CA VAL A 81 0.59 9.13 -1.35
C VAL A 81 -0.86 9.40 -0.97
N ALA A 82 -1.79 8.91 -1.78
CA ALA A 82 -3.22 9.13 -1.64
C ALA A 82 -4.06 7.85 -1.69
N ALA A 83 -3.55 6.78 -2.29
CA ALA A 83 -4.25 5.51 -2.41
C ALA A 83 -3.28 4.34 -2.40
N ALA A 84 -3.78 3.15 -2.07
CA ALA A 84 -3.05 1.90 -2.20
C ALA A 84 -3.98 0.75 -2.59
N ASP A 85 -3.42 -0.18 -3.36
CA ASP A 85 -4.07 -1.42 -3.76
C ASP A 85 -3.61 -2.59 -2.90
N TYR A 86 -4.57 -3.40 -2.48
CA TYR A 86 -4.32 -4.60 -1.69
C TYR A 86 -5.06 -5.81 -2.24
N VAL A 87 -4.48 -6.99 -2.03
CA VAL A 87 -5.18 -8.27 -2.13
C VAL A 87 -5.14 -8.93 -0.76
N LEU A 88 -6.32 -9.27 -0.24
CA LEU A 88 -6.50 -10.03 0.98
C LEU A 88 -6.91 -11.45 0.61
N SER A 89 -6.18 -12.45 1.04
CA SER A 89 -6.45 -13.85 0.73
C SER A 89 -6.45 -14.73 1.98
N TYR A 90 -7.14 -15.85 1.93
CA TYR A 90 -7.13 -16.82 3.01
C TYR A 90 -5.84 -17.63 2.99
N LYS A 91 -5.18 -17.70 4.13
CA LYS A 91 -4.02 -18.56 4.33
C LYS A 91 -4.43 -20.03 4.27
N GLU A 92 -3.48 -20.88 3.96
CA GLU A 92 -3.67 -22.33 4.00
C GLU A 92 -4.04 -22.82 5.41
N GLY A 93 -4.93 -23.82 5.49
CA GLY A 93 -5.36 -24.40 6.77
C GLY A 93 -6.47 -23.64 7.49
N TYR A 94 -6.90 -22.50 7.00
CA TYR A 94 -8.04 -21.76 7.57
C TYR A 94 -9.32 -21.98 6.77
N GLU A 95 -10.45 -21.98 7.49
CA GLU A 95 -11.77 -22.09 6.89
C GLU A 95 -12.15 -20.82 6.12
N VAL A 96 -12.81 -21.03 4.99
CA VAL A 96 -13.37 -20.00 4.14
C VAL A 96 -14.89 -20.06 4.30
N PRO A 97 -15.55 -19.00 4.84
CA PRO A 97 -16.96 -19.10 5.22
C PRO A 97 -17.92 -19.16 4.02
N PHE A 98 -17.50 -18.66 2.87
CA PHE A 98 -18.33 -18.57 1.66
C PHE A 98 -17.50 -18.84 0.41
N SER A 99 -18.15 -19.35 -0.63
CA SER A 99 -17.58 -19.44 -1.98
C SER A 99 -17.34 -18.07 -2.60
N VAL A 100 -16.65 -18.02 -3.74
CA VAL A 100 -16.40 -16.79 -4.51
C VAL A 100 -17.72 -16.09 -4.87
N GLU A 101 -18.70 -16.84 -5.36
CA GLU A 101 -19.98 -16.28 -5.80
C GLU A 101 -20.84 -15.79 -4.63
N GLU A 102 -20.82 -16.49 -3.51
CA GLU A 102 -21.51 -16.04 -2.30
C GLU A 102 -20.87 -14.76 -1.76
N TRP A 103 -19.53 -14.67 -1.74
CA TRP A 103 -18.85 -13.44 -1.35
C TRP A 103 -19.14 -12.27 -2.28
N LYS A 104 -19.20 -12.47 -3.61
CA LYS A 104 -19.59 -11.44 -4.56
C LYS A 104 -20.98 -10.90 -4.24
N THR A 105 -21.93 -11.79 -3.98
CA THR A 105 -23.29 -11.39 -3.60
C THR A 105 -23.30 -10.56 -2.32
N LYS A 106 -22.58 -11.01 -1.29
CA LYS A 106 -22.51 -10.29 0.00
C LYS A 106 -21.83 -8.93 -0.10
N VAL A 107 -20.75 -8.82 -0.89
CA VAL A 107 -20.08 -7.54 -1.14
C VAL A 107 -21.01 -6.60 -1.92
N ASP A 108 -21.76 -7.10 -2.89
CA ASP A 108 -22.72 -6.28 -3.60
C ASP A 108 -23.83 -5.78 -2.66
N GLU A 109 -24.47 -6.67 -1.91
CA GLU A 109 -25.58 -6.33 -1.02
C GLU A 109 -25.16 -5.37 0.11
N LEU A 110 -24.02 -5.60 0.76
CA LEU A 110 -23.62 -4.86 1.95
C LEU A 110 -22.75 -3.63 1.66
N PHE A 111 -22.05 -3.63 0.52
CA PHE A 111 -21.13 -2.56 0.18
C PHE A 111 -21.45 -1.89 -1.15
N THR A 112 -21.40 -2.62 -2.29
CA THR A 112 -21.42 -2.01 -3.62
C THR A 112 -22.72 -1.26 -3.89
N SER A 113 -23.86 -1.92 -3.66
CA SER A 113 -25.21 -1.36 -3.86
C SER A 113 -25.62 -0.35 -2.77
N GLN A 114 -24.85 -0.19 -1.71
CA GLN A 114 -25.15 0.77 -0.62
C GLN A 114 -24.57 2.15 -0.89
N LYS A 115 -25.28 3.19 -0.46
CA LYS A 115 -24.81 4.59 -0.52
C LYS A 115 -23.74 4.88 0.53
N THR A 116 -23.80 4.22 1.68
CA THR A 116 -22.91 4.39 2.82
C THR A 116 -22.47 3.04 3.35
N PHE A 117 -21.29 2.94 3.89
CA PHE A 117 -20.81 1.79 4.63
C PHE A 117 -20.20 2.26 5.95
N THR A 118 -21.05 2.35 6.96
CA THR A 118 -20.69 2.94 8.23
C THR A 118 -20.20 1.90 9.23
N ILE A 119 -19.14 2.27 9.93
CA ILE A 119 -18.54 1.49 11.02
C ILE A 119 -18.40 2.35 12.28
N ILE A 120 -18.28 1.71 13.43
CA ILE A 120 -17.92 2.37 14.68
C ILE A 120 -16.43 2.24 14.92
N LYS A 121 -15.68 3.33 14.71
CA LYS A 121 -14.25 3.37 15.00
C LYS A 121 -14.03 3.71 16.46
N LYS A 122 -13.51 2.73 17.23
CA LYS A 122 -13.17 2.91 18.64
C LYS A 122 -11.75 3.45 18.79
N THR A 123 -11.59 4.49 19.58
CA THR A 123 -10.30 5.01 20.02
C THR A 123 -10.20 4.90 21.53
N LYS A 124 -9.01 5.07 22.11
CA LYS A 124 -8.84 5.03 23.59
C LYS A 124 -9.72 6.01 24.35
N LYS A 125 -10.24 7.05 23.69
CA LYS A 125 -10.98 8.17 24.34
C LYS A 125 -12.38 8.40 23.80
N SER A 126 -12.74 7.80 22.66
CA SER A 126 -14.03 8.06 22.00
C SER A 126 -14.39 6.96 21.01
N GLU A 127 -15.68 6.82 20.77
CA GLU A 127 -16.25 6.06 19.65
C GLU A 127 -16.82 7.08 18.66
N ARG A 128 -16.56 6.89 17.37
CA ARG A 128 -17.15 7.70 16.33
C ARG A 128 -17.61 6.83 15.17
N GLU A 129 -18.73 7.22 14.61
CA GLU A 129 -19.22 6.66 13.36
C GLU A 129 -18.40 7.22 12.18
N VAL A 130 -17.96 6.33 11.28
CA VAL A 130 -17.18 6.68 10.09
C VAL A 130 -17.78 5.94 8.92
N ASP A 131 -18.11 6.70 7.86
CA ASP A 131 -18.48 6.12 6.57
C ASP A 131 -17.20 5.79 5.78
N LEU A 132 -16.99 4.51 5.47
CA LEU A 132 -15.85 4.05 4.67
C LEU A 132 -16.09 4.18 3.18
N LYS A 133 -17.34 4.34 2.72
CA LYS A 133 -17.66 4.34 1.29
C LYS A 133 -16.86 5.35 0.46
N PRO A 134 -16.69 6.62 0.88
CA PRO A 134 -15.88 7.59 0.14
C PRO A 134 -14.37 7.32 0.17
N LEU A 135 -13.91 6.47 1.09
CA LEU A 135 -12.49 6.14 1.31
C LEU A 135 -12.08 4.81 0.68
N VAL A 136 -13.03 4.06 0.12
CA VAL A 136 -12.82 2.80 -0.58
C VAL A 136 -13.16 3.01 -2.04
N TYR A 137 -12.14 3.02 -2.88
CA TYR A 137 -12.27 3.33 -4.31
C TYR A 137 -12.62 2.10 -5.16
N ALA A 138 -12.24 0.91 -4.69
CA ALA A 138 -12.66 -0.37 -5.23
C ALA A 138 -12.73 -1.43 -4.13
N PHE A 139 -13.69 -2.34 -4.25
CA PHE A 139 -13.81 -3.53 -3.41
C PHE A 139 -14.45 -4.64 -4.24
N ASP A 140 -13.62 -5.58 -4.70
CA ASP A 140 -14.01 -6.67 -5.57
C ASP A 140 -13.63 -8.01 -4.97
N VAL A 141 -14.43 -9.03 -5.26
CA VAL A 141 -14.11 -10.42 -4.93
C VAL A 141 -13.52 -11.09 -6.17
N ILE A 142 -12.30 -11.56 -6.04
CA ILE A 142 -11.56 -12.29 -7.07
C ILE A 142 -11.35 -13.74 -6.63
N GLU A 143 -10.97 -14.59 -7.57
CA GLU A 143 -10.55 -15.95 -7.27
C GLU A 143 -9.02 -16.03 -7.27
N GLN A 144 -8.46 -16.62 -6.24
CA GLN A 144 -7.03 -16.92 -6.14
C GLN A 144 -6.86 -18.35 -5.60
N ASP A 145 -6.18 -19.20 -6.35
CA ASP A 145 -5.93 -20.61 -5.99
C ASP A 145 -7.21 -21.39 -5.62
N GLY A 146 -8.31 -21.13 -6.36
CA GLY A 146 -9.60 -21.76 -6.12
C GLY A 146 -10.36 -21.28 -4.89
N LYS A 147 -9.89 -20.21 -4.23
CA LYS A 147 -10.51 -19.59 -3.06
C LYS A 147 -10.88 -18.13 -3.34
N PRO A 148 -11.86 -17.57 -2.61
CA PRO A 148 -12.12 -16.13 -2.69
C PRO A 148 -10.94 -15.35 -2.12
N ALA A 149 -10.61 -14.26 -2.79
CA ALA A 149 -9.73 -13.22 -2.33
C ALA A 149 -10.38 -11.86 -2.60
N PHE A 150 -9.89 -10.81 -1.92
CA PHE A 150 -10.50 -9.49 -1.97
C PHE A 150 -9.48 -8.49 -2.52
N TYR A 151 -9.78 -7.93 -3.69
CA TYR A 151 -9.07 -6.78 -4.20
C TYR A 151 -9.68 -5.51 -3.61
N ILE A 152 -8.86 -4.69 -3.00
CA ILE A 152 -9.29 -3.48 -2.29
C ILE A 152 -8.38 -2.33 -2.69
N ASN A 153 -8.96 -1.23 -3.21
CA ASN A 153 -8.27 0.04 -3.37
C ASN A 153 -8.81 1.04 -2.37
N VAL A 154 -7.97 1.55 -1.50
CA VAL A 154 -8.37 2.43 -0.39
C VAL A 154 -7.55 3.71 -0.33
N SER A 155 -8.13 4.72 0.29
CA SER A 155 -7.43 5.93 0.70
C SER A 155 -6.28 5.57 1.65
N THR A 156 -5.08 6.03 1.31
CA THR A 156 -3.85 5.83 2.08
C THR A 156 -3.07 7.14 2.03
N GLY A 157 -2.66 7.65 3.17
CA GLY A 157 -1.89 8.89 3.23
C GLY A 157 -2.03 9.61 4.55
N SER A 158 -1.63 10.87 4.57
CA SER A 158 -1.60 11.68 5.79
C SER A 158 -2.97 12.22 6.22
N VAL A 159 -3.92 12.34 5.30
CA VAL A 159 -5.27 12.91 5.59
C VAL A 159 -6.20 11.81 6.06
N ASP A 160 -6.37 10.77 5.24
CA ASP A 160 -7.18 9.60 5.54
C ASP A 160 -6.39 8.35 5.24
N ASN A 161 -6.38 7.43 6.19
CA ASN A 161 -5.70 6.15 6.04
C ASN A 161 -6.63 5.03 6.51
N ILE A 162 -7.03 4.20 5.57
CA ILE A 162 -7.86 3.03 5.81
C ILE A 162 -7.01 1.77 5.68
N LYS A 163 -6.97 1.03 6.76
CA LYS A 163 -6.37 -0.30 6.73
C LYS A 163 -7.28 -1.27 6.00
N PRO A 164 -6.78 -2.03 5.01
CA PRO A 164 -7.62 -2.91 4.20
C PRO A 164 -8.36 -3.97 5.04
N GLU A 165 -7.72 -4.49 6.09
CA GLU A 165 -8.33 -5.45 7.00
C GLU A 165 -9.55 -4.89 7.74
N LEU A 166 -9.63 -3.58 7.95
CA LEU A 166 -10.78 -2.96 8.61
C LEU A 166 -12.07 -3.13 7.80
N LEU A 167 -11.96 -3.02 6.47
CA LEU A 167 -13.12 -3.21 5.58
C LEU A 167 -13.61 -4.66 5.66
N LEU A 168 -12.71 -5.64 5.56
CA LEU A 168 -13.07 -7.06 5.59
C LEU A 168 -13.62 -7.44 6.98
N ALA A 169 -12.99 -7.01 8.07
CA ALA A 169 -13.47 -7.23 9.43
C ALA A 169 -14.88 -6.67 9.63
N SER A 170 -15.15 -5.49 9.07
CA SER A 170 -16.49 -4.87 9.14
C SER A 170 -17.54 -5.62 8.33
N MET A 171 -17.15 -6.25 7.22
CA MET A 171 -18.03 -7.17 6.48
C MET A 171 -18.40 -8.39 7.34
N TYR A 172 -17.41 -9.00 7.99
CA TYR A 172 -17.65 -10.13 8.90
C TYR A 172 -18.60 -9.74 10.04
N GLU A 173 -18.38 -8.60 10.68
CA GLU A 173 -19.25 -8.08 11.75
C GLU A 173 -20.71 -7.92 11.27
N LYS A 174 -20.90 -7.30 10.09
CA LYS A 174 -22.26 -7.13 9.52
C LYS A 174 -22.96 -8.45 9.14
N LEU A 175 -22.17 -9.48 8.84
CA LEU A 175 -22.65 -10.84 8.57
C LEU A 175 -22.85 -11.67 9.83
N GLY A 176 -22.51 -11.15 11.02
CA GLY A 176 -22.58 -11.88 12.29
C GLY A 176 -21.53 -12.98 12.42
N LEU A 177 -20.41 -12.86 11.70
CA LEU A 177 -19.31 -13.82 11.70
C LEU A 177 -18.14 -13.29 12.54
N GLU A 178 -17.35 -14.21 13.10
CA GLU A 178 -16.11 -13.89 13.78
C GLU A 178 -14.98 -13.67 12.75
N TYR A 179 -14.32 -12.51 12.80
CA TYR A 179 -13.16 -12.21 11.96
C TYR A 179 -11.88 -12.66 12.63
N ASN A 180 -11.18 -13.59 11.99
CA ASN A 180 -9.86 -14.03 12.42
C ASN A 180 -8.77 -13.38 11.55
N GLU A 181 -8.11 -12.34 12.06
CA GLU A 181 -7.03 -11.66 11.33
C GLU A 181 -5.85 -12.56 11.00
N SER A 182 -5.59 -13.60 11.82
CA SER A 182 -4.52 -14.57 11.57
C SER A 182 -4.78 -15.45 10.33
N ALA A 183 -6.05 -15.58 9.92
CA ALA A 183 -6.45 -16.34 8.74
C ALA A 183 -6.19 -15.61 7.42
N ILE A 184 -5.93 -14.31 7.47
CA ILE A 184 -5.83 -13.46 6.28
C ILE A 184 -4.38 -13.10 6.01
N ALA A 185 -3.95 -13.32 4.79
CA ALA A 185 -2.74 -12.76 4.22
C ALA A 185 -3.08 -11.44 3.52
N ILE A 186 -2.26 -10.43 3.75
CA ILE A 186 -2.42 -9.10 3.13
C ILE A 186 -1.22 -8.85 2.24
N HIS A 187 -1.49 -8.54 0.99
CA HIS A 187 -0.49 -8.20 0.01
C HIS A 187 -0.80 -6.84 -0.60
N ARG A 188 0.13 -5.89 -0.49
CA ARG A 188 0.01 -4.57 -1.13
C ARG A 188 0.54 -4.63 -2.55
N LYS A 189 -0.30 -4.34 -3.52
CA LYS A 189 0.10 -4.35 -4.93
C LYS A 189 0.91 -3.12 -5.30
N ASP A 190 0.41 -1.94 -4.90
CA ASP A 190 1.09 -0.66 -5.16
C ASP A 190 0.52 0.45 -4.28
N VAL A 191 1.19 1.60 -4.29
CA VAL A 191 0.72 2.88 -3.74
C VAL A 191 0.75 3.95 -4.82
N TYR A 192 -0.19 4.89 -4.74
CA TYR A 192 -0.45 5.87 -5.78
C TYR A 192 -0.49 7.29 -5.25
N ALA A 193 0.05 8.21 -6.04
CA ALA A 193 -0.28 9.63 -5.94
C ALA A 193 -1.51 9.95 -6.79
N VAL A 194 -2.08 11.14 -6.59
CA VAL A 194 -3.09 11.71 -7.50
C VAL A 194 -2.41 12.80 -8.32
N ASP A 195 -2.44 12.65 -9.63
CA ASP A 195 -2.00 13.69 -10.55
C ASP A 195 -2.91 14.93 -10.44
N GLU A 196 -2.36 16.06 -10.07
CA GLU A 196 -3.11 17.29 -9.77
C GLU A 196 -3.89 17.83 -10.99
N LYS A 197 -3.47 17.51 -12.22
CA LYS A 197 -4.07 18.03 -13.46
C LYS A 197 -5.22 17.16 -13.93
N SER A 198 -5.02 15.83 -13.91
CA SER A 198 -6.01 14.87 -14.43
C SER A 198 -6.92 14.30 -13.36
N GLY A 199 -6.56 14.39 -12.06
CA GLY A 199 -7.24 13.75 -10.95
C GLY A 199 -7.09 12.21 -10.95
N LYS A 200 -6.23 11.66 -11.81
CA LYS A 200 -6.01 10.22 -11.91
C LYS A 200 -4.94 9.76 -10.94
N LYS A 201 -5.07 8.52 -10.51
CA LYS A 201 -4.02 7.83 -9.75
C LYS A 201 -2.87 7.49 -10.68
N VAL A 202 -1.65 7.76 -10.23
CA VAL A 202 -0.40 7.44 -10.93
C VAL A 202 0.52 6.72 -9.97
N SER A 203 1.26 5.72 -10.47
CA SER A 203 2.33 5.07 -9.70
C SER A 203 3.39 6.09 -9.34
N LEU A 204 4.00 5.96 -8.18
CA LEU A 204 5.09 6.88 -7.79
C LEU A 204 6.31 6.73 -8.69
N LEU A 205 6.53 5.56 -9.27
CA LEU A 205 7.61 5.33 -10.24
C LEU A 205 7.44 6.19 -11.51
N ASP A 206 6.19 6.38 -11.95
CA ASP A 206 5.86 7.15 -13.16
C ASP A 206 6.04 8.67 -12.98
N LEU A 207 6.36 9.13 -11.76
CA LEU A 207 6.63 10.55 -11.48
C LEU A 207 8.07 10.96 -11.78
N GLY A 208 8.96 9.99 -12.03
CA GLY A 208 10.37 10.22 -12.33
C GLY A 208 10.77 9.82 -13.75
N GLU A 209 12.00 10.08 -14.09
CA GLU A 209 12.60 9.75 -15.38
C GLU A 209 13.78 8.79 -15.18
N GLU A 210 13.92 7.81 -16.08
CA GLU A 210 15.09 6.94 -16.10
C GLU A 210 16.37 7.73 -16.41
N ILE A 211 17.44 7.42 -15.67
CA ILE A 211 18.75 8.01 -15.84
C ILE A 211 19.55 7.12 -16.82
N LYS A 212 20.02 7.72 -17.91
CA LYS A 212 20.79 7.05 -18.96
C LYS A 212 22.27 6.96 -18.60
#